data_31166ce12888373556b70f282b95df25
#
_entry.id   31166ce12888373556b70f282b95df25
#
_cell.length_a   1.000
_cell.length_b   1.000
_cell.length_c   1.000
_cell.angle_alpha   90.00
_cell.angle_beta   90.00
_cell.angle_gamma   90.00
#
_symmetry.space_group_name_H-M   'P 1'
#
loop_
_entity.id
_entity.type
_entity.pdbx_description
1 polymer ?
#
loop_
_entity_poly.entity_id
_entity_poly.type
_entity_poly.pdbx_seq_one_letter_code
_entity_poly.pdbx_strand_id
1 'polypeptide(L)'
;MSGRLVGGPAGRLALEIAVTSAAGARTARDGGADRVELCSALELGGITPSAALVESAVSAGLPVHVLVRCRPGDFVYDAEEIALMTAEVRSAIRSGAAGVVIGALTASGTLDTEVIRQFTDAAGESGAAVGRPVEVTLHRAIDQTADPAATAAEIPALGLDRVLTSGGAATAVAGTPVIAAMVSAAPGIQVMAGAGVRPADIPGLAAATGVAAVHLSAKSPAPAGPRGRGLALGVTDSATHYLTDPALVRAAHAARTGLL
;
A
#
# COMPACT_ATOMS: atom_id res chain seq x y z
N MET A 1 2.71 25.65 12.51
CA MET A 1 3.39 24.46 11.96
C MET A 1 3.23 23.33 12.97
N SER A 2 2.13 22.61 12.87
CA SER A 2 1.88 21.46 13.75
C SER A 2 2.44 20.23 13.05
N GLY A 3 3.53 19.66 13.58
CA GLY A 3 4.13 18.44 13.05
C GLY A 3 3.11 17.31 13.10
N ARG A 4 2.67 16.86 11.93
CA ARG A 4 1.87 15.64 11.77
C ARG A 4 2.70 14.49 12.33
N LEU A 5 2.22 13.88 13.42
CA LEU A 5 2.84 12.66 13.95
C LEU A 5 2.51 11.50 12.99
N VAL A 6 3.38 11.27 12.02
CA VAL A 6 3.36 10.08 11.16
C VAL A 6 4.06 8.98 11.93
N GLY A 7 3.29 8.20 12.68
CA GLY A 7 3.84 7.05 13.39
C GLY A 7 2.71 6.28 14.08
N GLY A 8 2.73 4.96 13.93
CA GLY A 8 2.15 4.08 14.93
C GLY A 8 2.77 4.40 16.30
N PRO A 9 2.30 3.80 17.41
CA PRO A 9 2.80 4.09 18.75
C PRO A 9 4.33 4.08 18.75
N ALA A 10 4.94 5.16 19.25
CA ALA A 10 6.34 5.50 19.11
C ALA A 10 7.24 4.26 19.36
N GLY A 11 8.04 3.90 18.36
CA GLY A 11 9.04 2.82 18.42
C GLY A 11 8.58 1.43 17.96
N ARG A 12 7.32 1.22 17.54
CA ARG A 12 6.86 -0.09 17.09
C ARG A 12 6.78 -0.16 15.55
N LEU A 13 7.33 -1.23 14.95
CA LEU A 13 7.21 -1.54 13.53
C LEU A 13 5.74 -1.74 13.15
N ALA A 14 5.20 -0.93 12.24
CA ALA A 14 3.82 -1.04 11.79
C ALA A 14 3.64 -2.21 10.81
N LEU A 15 2.51 -2.90 10.89
CA LEU A 15 2.13 -4.02 10.02
C LEU A 15 0.93 -3.63 9.15
N GLU A 16 1.13 -3.59 7.86
CA GLU A 16 0.08 -3.39 6.86
C GLU A 16 -0.15 -4.67 6.05
N ILE A 17 -1.41 -5.04 5.87
CA ILE A 17 -1.81 -6.22 5.08
C ILE A 17 -2.58 -5.76 3.85
N ALA A 18 -2.15 -6.20 2.66
CA ALA A 18 -2.92 -6.02 1.43
C ALA A 18 -4.11 -6.98 1.42
N VAL A 19 -5.30 -6.44 1.22
CA VAL A 19 -6.55 -7.20 1.23
C VAL A 19 -7.43 -6.86 0.03
N THR A 20 -8.25 -7.81 -0.39
CA THR A 20 -9.19 -7.65 -1.53
C THR A 20 -10.64 -7.80 -1.12
N SER A 21 -10.92 -7.88 0.18
CA SER A 21 -12.27 -8.08 0.70
C SER A 21 -12.43 -7.56 2.13
N ALA A 22 -13.67 -7.27 2.53
CA ALA A 22 -14.00 -6.94 3.92
C ALA A 22 -13.71 -8.12 4.88
N ALA A 23 -13.86 -9.37 4.43
CA ALA A 23 -13.46 -10.53 5.22
C ALA A 23 -11.95 -10.54 5.46
N GLY A 24 -11.15 -10.22 4.43
CA GLY A 24 -9.70 -10.05 4.55
C GLY A 24 -9.32 -8.96 5.54
N ALA A 25 -10.02 -7.82 5.52
CA ALA A 25 -9.79 -6.73 6.46
C ALA A 25 -10.07 -7.17 7.92
N ARG A 26 -11.16 -7.92 8.16
CA ARG A 26 -11.44 -8.52 9.48
C ARG A 26 -10.36 -9.51 9.90
N THR A 27 -9.93 -10.39 8.99
CA THR A 27 -8.85 -11.34 9.27
C THR A 27 -7.54 -10.62 9.62
N ALA A 28 -7.21 -9.54 8.92
CA ALA A 28 -6.04 -8.71 9.21
C ALA A 28 -6.13 -8.07 10.60
N ARG A 29 -7.30 -7.49 10.96
CA ARG A 29 -7.57 -6.93 12.29
C ARG A 29 -7.38 -7.98 13.39
N ASP A 30 -8.04 -9.12 13.25
CA ASP A 30 -8.03 -10.19 14.26
C ASP A 30 -6.65 -10.85 14.40
N GLY A 31 -5.82 -10.75 13.35
CA GLY A 31 -4.43 -11.18 13.35
C GLY A 31 -3.43 -10.15 13.86
N GLY A 32 -3.87 -8.93 14.21
CA GLY A 32 -3.04 -7.89 14.82
C GLY A 32 -2.35 -6.96 13.83
N ALA A 33 -2.86 -6.80 12.61
CA ALA A 33 -2.42 -5.73 11.71
C ALA A 33 -2.79 -4.35 12.25
N ASP A 34 -2.04 -3.32 11.88
CA ASP A 34 -2.34 -1.93 12.27
C ASP A 34 -3.24 -1.24 11.26
N ARG A 35 -3.17 -1.63 9.99
CA ARG A 35 -3.97 -1.10 8.89
C ARG A 35 -4.01 -2.09 7.74
N VAL A 36 -4.85 -1.83 6.78
CA VAL A 36 -4.91 -2.59 5.53
C VAL A 36 -4.75 -1.67 4.32
N GLU A 37 -4.07 -2.16 3.28
CA GLU A 37 -4.21 -1.63 1.94
C GLU A 37 -5.32 -2.40 1.24
N LEU A 38 -6.36 -1.71 0.79
CA LEU A 38 -7.47 -2.30 0.07
C LEU A 38 -7.30 -2.09 -1.44
N CYS A 39 -7.34 -3.17 -2.19
CA CYS A 39 -7.31 -3.14 -3.65
C CYS A 39 -8.26 -4.19 -4.24
N SER A 40 -8.48 -4.13 -5.54
CA SER A 40 -9.01 -5.22 -6.35
C SER A 40 -7.89 -5.81 -7.21
N ALA A 41 -8.09 -7.02 -7.74
CA ALA A 41 -7.18 -7.66 -8.70
C ALA A 41 -5.70 -7.66 -8.24
N LEU A 42 -5.44 -8.12 -7.01
CA LEU A 42 -4.10 -8.13 -6.40
C LEU A 42 -3.09 -8.93 -7.26
N GLU A 43 -3.56 -9.89 -8.05
CA GLU A 43 -2.77 -10.70 -8.99
C GLU A 43 -2.17 -9.84 -10.12
N LEU A 44 -2.79 -8.72 -10.43
CA LEU A 44 -2.32 -7.72 -11.41
C LEU A 44 -1.51 -6.58 -10.76
N GLY A 45 -1.13 -6.74 -9.50
CA GLY A 45 -0.47 -5.71 -8.71
C GLY A 45 -1.45 -4.74 -8.02
N GLY A 46 -2.74 -5.02 -8.09
CA GLY A 46 -3.80 -4.20 -7.51
C GLY A 46 -4.29 -3.08 -8.44
N ILE A 47 -5.58 -2.84 -8.41
CA ILE A 47 -6.27 -1.68 -9.02
C ILE A 47 -7.27 -1.12 -8.01
N THR A 48 -7.83 0.05 -8.31
CA THR A 48 -8.83 0.73 -7.46
C THR A 48 -10.01 -0.19 -7.16
N PRO A 49 -10.38 -0.37 -5.88
CA PRO A 49 -11.57 -1.13 -5.50
C PRO A 49 -12.84 -0.30 -5.68
N SER A 50 -13.99 -0.95 -5.82
CA SER A 50 -15.27 -0.25 -5.86
C SER A 50 -15.58 0.49 -4.55
N ALA A 51 -16.34 1.58 -4.61
CA ALA A 51 -16.76 2.33 -3.42
C ALA A 51 -17.49 1.44 -2.40
N ALA A 52 -18.34 0.54 -2.86
CA ALA A 52 -19.06 -0.41 -1.99
C ALA A 52 -18.09 -1.36 -1.25
N LEU A 53 -16.98 -1.78 -1.90
CA LEU A 53 -15.97 -2.59 -1.26
C LEU A 53 -15.20 -1.77 -0.20
N VAL A 54 -14.92 -0.48 -0.47
CA VAL A 54 -14.30 0.43 0.50
C VAL A 54 -15.17 0.56 1.75
N GLU A 55 -16.45 0.89 1.60
CA GLU A 55 -17.41 1.02 2.71
C GLU A 55 -17.50 -0.27 3.53
N SER A 56 -17.58 -1.42 2.85
CA SER A 56 -17.60 -2.73 3.50
C SER A 56 -16.31 -3.03 4.25
N ALA A 57 -15.15 -2.67 3.72
CA ALA A 57 -13.86 -2.88 4.38
C ALA A 57 -13.66 -1.94 5.59
N VAL A 58 -14.09 -0.69 5.48
CA VAL A 58 -14.05 0.29 6.58
C VAL A 58 -14.84 -0.21 7.79
N SER A 59 -15.97 -0.90 7.57
CA SER A 59 -16.77 -1.49 8.64
C SER A 59 -16.03 -2.59 9.43
N ALA A 60 -14.90 -3.07 8.94
CA ALA A 60 -14.06 -4.02 9.67
C ALA A 60 -13.38 -3.42 10.91
N GLY A 61 -13.28 -2.09 11.02
CA GLY A 61 -12.75 -1.40 12.20
C GLY A 61 -11.23 -1.27 12.25
N LEU A 62 -10.54 -1.42 11.10
CA LEU A 62 -9.14 -1.05 10.91
C LEU A 62 -9.04 0.20 10.02
N PRO A 63 -7.98 1.00 10.12
CA PRO A 63 -7.65 1.99 9.12
C PRO A 63 -7.50 1.33 7.74
N VAL A 64 -8.28 1.79 6.76
CA VAL A 64 -8.24 1.31 5.38
C VAL A 64 -7.56 2.35 4.52
N HIS A 65 -6.47 1.97 3.86
CA HIS A 65 -5.80 2.75 2.83
C HIS A 65 -6.18 2.18 1.47
N VAL A 66 -6.75 3.00 0.61
CA VAL A 66 -7.29 2.54 -0.68
C VAL A 66 -6.25 2.77 -1.77
N LEU A 67 -5.90 1.68 -2.47
CA LEU A 67 -5.09 1.81 -3.68
C LEU A 67 -5.89 2.51 -4.77
N VAL A 68 -5.36 3.61 -5.29
CA VAL A 68 -5.90 4.33 -6.43
C VAL A 68 -4.98 4.11 -7.62
N ARG A 69 -5.41 3.22 -8.52
CA ARG A 69 -4.72 2.82 -9.74
C ARG A 69 -5.76 2.34 -10.74
N CYS A 70 -5.98 3.09 -11.79
CA CYS A 70 -7.09 2.86 -12.72
C CYS A 70 -6.90 1.60 -13.60
N ARG A 71 -5.67 1.18 -13.84
CA ARG A 71 -5.31 0.02 -14.68
C ARG A 71 -4.02 -0.66 -14.27
N PRO A 72 -3.77 -1.93 -14.64
CA PRO A 72 -2.45 -2.54 -14.57
C PRO A 72 -1.49 -1.94 -15.62
N GLY A 73 -0.22 -2.32 -15.57
CA GLY A 73 0.83 -1.84 -16.45
C GLY A 73 1.71 -0.80 -15.79
N ASP A 74 2.14 0.20 -16.54
CA ASP A 74 2.98 1.29 -16.07
C ASP A 74 2.23 2.30 -15.19
N PHE A 75 2.90 3.38 -14.86
CA PHE A 75 2.36 4.47 -14.02
C PHE A 75 2.39 5.83 -14.75
N VAL A 76 2.48 5.81 -16.08
CA VAL A 76 2.40 7.00 -16.94
C VAL A 76 0.95 7.15 -17.38
N TYR A 77 0.25 8.13 -16.87
CA TYR A 77 -1.19 8.30 -17.06
C TYR A 77 -1.50 9.46 -18.00
N ASP A 78 -2.57 9.31 -18.78
CA ASP A 78 -3.11 10.42 -19.56
C ASP A 78 -4.05 11.30 -18.72
N ALA A 79 -4.54 12.39 -19.32
CA ALA A 79 -5.37 13.36 -18.63
C ALA A 79 -6.72 12.77 -18.15
N GLU A 80 -7.30 11.82 -18.89
CA GLU A 80 -8.57 11.18 -18.51
C GLU A 80 -8.34 10.21 -17.34
N GLU A 81 -7.26 9.45 -17.35
CA GLU A 81 -6.85 8.56 -16.26
C GLU A 81 -6.55 9.36 -14.98
N ILE A 82 -5.86 10.50 -15.10
CA ILE A 82 -5.56 11.38 -13.96
C ILE A 82 -6.86 11.97 -13.38
N ALA A 83 -7.77 12.42 -14.23
CA ALA A 83 -9.07 12.94 -13.78
C ALA A 83 -9.90 11.86 -13.07
N LEU A 84 -9.92 10.64 -13.61
CA LEU A 84 -10.58 9.49 -13.00
C LEU A 84 -9.98 9.18 -11.63
N MET A 85 -8.65 9.02 -11.55
CA MET A 85 -7.96 8.69 -10.30
C MET A 85 -8.15 9.78 -9.24
N THR A 86 -8.17 11.07 -9.64
CA THR A 86 -8.49 12.18 -8.73
C THR A 86 -9.91 12.07 -8.16
N ALA A 87 -10.88 11.67 -8.98
CA ALA A 87 -12.24 11.41 -8.51
C ALA A 87 -12.33 10.18 -7.59
N GLU A 88 -11.55 9.13 -7.86
CA GLU A 88 -11.43 7.94 -7.01
C GLU A 88 -10.81 8.26 -5.65
N VAL A 89 -9.77 9.11 -5.57
CA VAL A 89 -9.22 9.63 -4.30
C VAL A 89 -10.34 10.25 -3.45
N ARG A 90 -11.11 11.16 -4.04
CA ARG A 90 -12.22 11.82 -3.35
C ARG A 90 -13.31 10.82 -2.94
N SER A 91 -13.63 9.85 -3.79
CA SER A 91 -14.62 8.82 -3.51
C SER A 91 -14.19 7.91 -2.37
N ALA A 92 -12.95 7.43 -2.36
CA ALA A 92 -12.40 6.59 -1.31
C ALA A 92 -12.51 7.25 0.07
N ILE A 93 -12.16 8.53 0.16
CA ILE A 93 -12.20 9.28 1.43
C ILE A 93 -13.64 9.50 1.91
N ARG A 94 -14.57 9.83 1.01
CA ARG A 94 -16.01 9.92 1.34
C ARG A 94 -16.58 8.60 1.81
N SER A 95 -16.11 7.46 1.24
CA SER A 95 -16.49 6.11 1.68
C SER A 95 -15.83 5.68 2.99
N GLY A 96 -15.07 6.56 3.66
CA GLY A 96 -14.52 6.32 5.00
C GLY A 96 -13.06 5.86 5.04
N ALA A 97 -12.36 5.78 3.91
CA ALA A 97 -10.95 5.40 3.89
C ALA A 97 -10.10 6.33 4.76
N ALA A 98 -9.22 5.77 5.58
CA ALA A 98 -8.28 6.52 6.42
C ALA A 98 -7.12 7.12 5.62
N GLY A 99 -6.84 6.58 4.45
CA GLY A 99 -5.81 7.04 3.55
C GLY A 99 -6.00 6.54 2.13
N VAL A 100 -5.15 7.02 1.25
CA VAL A 100 -5.04 6.58 -0.14
C VAL A 100 -3.60 6.20 -0.47
N VAL A 101 -3.45 5.28 -1.42
CA VAL A 101 -2.16 4.83 -1.94
C VAL A 101 -2.11 5.18 -3.42
N ILE A 102 -1.19 6.05 -3.80
CA ILE A 102 -1.14 6.70 -5.11
C ILE A 102 0.29 6.65 -5.69
N GLY A 103 0.44 6.99 -6.94
CA GLY A 103 1.74 7.22 -7.58
C GLY A 103 1.59 7.40 -9.08
N ALA A 104 2.45 8.21 -9.64
CA ALA A 104 2.53 8.48 -11.07
C ALA A 104 3.98 8.71 -11.50
N LEU A 105 4.30 8.33 -12.72
CA LEU A 105 5.60 8.57 -13.36
C LEU A 105 5.42 9.39 -14.64
N THR A 106 6.43 10.16 -14.96
CA THR A 106 6.57 10.78 -16.28
C THR A 106 7.01 9.75 -17.32
N ALA A 107 6.90 10.07 -18.58
CA ALA A 107 7.42 9.25 -19.67
C ALA A 107 8.95 9.05 -19.61
N SER A 108 9.68 9.91 -18.88
CA SER A 108 11.13 9.77 -18.65
C SER A 108 11.46 8.85 -17.45
N GLY A 109 10.45 8.30 -16.74
CA GLY A 109 10.66 7.40 -15.62
C GLY A 109 11.00 8.09 -14.29
N THR A 110 10.75 9.40 -14.17
CA THR A 110 10.82 10.13 -12.90
C THR A 110 9.44 10.23 -12.25
N LEU A 111 9.36 10.59 -10.97
CA LEU A 111 8.06 10.88 -10.35
C LEU A 111 7.38 12.05 -11.08
N ASP A 112 6.10 11.87 -11.42
CA ASP A 112 5.25 12.97 -11.89
C ASP A 112 4.77 13.77 -10.68
N THR A 113 5.58 14.74 -10.28
CA THR A 113 5.34 15.51 -9.06
C THR A 113 4.12 16.41 -9.16
N GLU A 114 3.70 16.80 -10.38
CA GLU A 114 2.50 17.58 -10.61
C GLU A 114 1.25 16.74 -10.36
N VAL A 115 1.20 15.57 -10.97
CA VAL A 115 0.09 14.61 -10.78
C VAL A 115 0.01 14.13 -9.33
N ILE A 116 1.16 13.83 -8.70
CA ILE A 116 1.19 13.42 -7.28
C ILE A 116 0.64 14.54 -6.39
N ARG A 117 1.00 15.80 -6.61
CA ARG A 117 0.42 16.94 -5.87
C ARG A 117 -1.08 17.06 -6.08
N GLN A 118 -1.56 16.91 -7.32
CA GLN A 118 -3.00 16.92 -7.60
C GLN A 118 -3.74 15.86 -6.76
N PHE A 119 -3.17 14.66 -6.60
CA PHE A 119 -3.78 13.61 -5.78
C PHE A 119 -3.68 13.92 -4.28
N THR A 120 -2.56 14.44 -3.79
CA THR A 120 -2.40 14.81 -2.37
C THR A 120 -3.30 15.98 -1.99
N ASP A 121 -3.47 16.97 -2.87
CA ASP A 121 -4.39 18.09 -2.68
C ASP A 121 -5.84 17.60 -2.62
N ALA A 122 -6.25 16.74 -3.57
CA ALA A 122 -7.58 16.13 -3.57
C ALA A 122 -7.85 15.32 -2.29
N ALA A 123 -6.84 14.62 -1.76
CA ALA A 123 -6.93 13.92 -0.50
C ALA A 123 -7.08 14.88 0.69
N GLY A 124 -6.27 15.93 0.73
CA GLY A 124 -6.33 16.96 1.78
C GLY A 124 -7.67 17.68 1.82
N GLU A 125 -8.16 18.14 0.66
CA GLU A 125 -9.47 18.78 0.50
C GLU A 125 -10.61 17.87 0.97
N SER A 126 -10.58 16.60 0.56
CA SER A 126 -11.60 15.62 0.95
C SER A 126 -11.54 15.29 2.42
N GLY A 127 -10.34 15.19 3.00
CA GLY A 127 -10.14 15.01 4.43
C GLY A 127 -10.72 16.17 5.26
N ALA A 128 -10.44 17.41 4.83
CA ALA A 128 -11.01 18.60 5.43
C ALA A 128 -12.55 18.61 5.35
N ALA A 129 -13.11 18.24 4.20
CA ALA A 129 -14.56 18.19 4.00
C ALA A 129 -15.27 17.15 4.89
N VAL A 130 -14.59 16.04 5.24
CA VAL A 130 -15.13 15.02 6.16
C VAL A 130 -14.65 15.20 7.60
N GLY A 131 -13.93 16.28 7.91
CA GLY A 131 -13.52 16.67 9.27
C GLY A 131 -12.46 15.77 9.91
N ARG A 132 -11.62 15.07 9.12
CA ARG A 132 -10.55 14.22 9.63
C ARG A 132 -9.29 14.26 8.76
N PRO A 133 -8.10 14.05 9.35
CA PRO A 133 -6.89 13.89 8.56
C PRO A 133 -6.95 12.63 7.71
N VAL A 134 -6.28 12.66 6.56
CA VAL A 134 -6.14 11.54 5.63
C VAL A 134 -4.66 11.35 5.35
N GLU A 135 -4.20 10.13 5.40
CA GLU A 135 -2.81 9.78 5.07
C GLU A 135 -2.65 9.46 3.58
N VAL A 136 -1.53 9.85 3.01
CA VAL A 136 -1.21 9.57 1.60
C VAL A 136 0.09 8.79 1.51
N THR A 137 0.02 7.62 0.86
CA THR A 137 1.16 6.74 0.62
C THR A 137 1.55 6.76 -0.85
N LEU A 138 2.84 6.94 -1.15
CA LEU A 138 3.37 6.67 -2.47
C LEU A 138 3.57 5.16 -2.62
N HIS A 139 2.98 4.56 -3.66
CA HIS A 139 3.15 3.14 -3.94
C HIS A 139 4.47 2.85 -4.68
N ARG A 140 4.66 1.59 -5.10
CA ARG A 140 5.86 1.05 -5.73
C ARG A 140 6.23 1.65 -7.09
N ALA A 141 5.57 2.71 -7.57
CA ALA A 141 6.04 3.47 -8.73
C ALA A 141 7.48 3.97 -8.53
N ILE A 142 7.86 4.33 -7.30
CA ILE A 142 9.23 4.72 -6.96
C ILE A 142 10.26 3.64 -7.29
N ASP A 143 9.89 2.36 -7.21
CA ASP A 143 10.77 1.23 -7.53
C ASP A 143 11.13 1.17 -9.02
N GLN A 144 10.43 1.89 -9.88
CA GLN A 144 10.67 1.97 -11.32
C GLN A 144 11.49 3.21 -11.71
N THR A 145 11.82 4.09 -10.79
CA THR A 145 12.73 5.19 -11.04
C THR A 145 14.17 4.69 -11.16
N ALA A 146 15.03 5.46 -11.83
CA ALA A 146 16.43 5.07 -12.05
C ALA A 146 17.23 4.95 -10.74
N ASP A 147 16.89 5.78 -9.73
CA ASP A 147 17.49 5.77 -8.41
C ASP A 147 16.41 6.03 -7.35
N PRO A 148 15.81 4.97 -6.78
CA PRO A 148 14.79 5.12 -5.75
C PRO A 148 15.28 5.82 -4.47
N ALA A 149 16.57 5.70 -4.13
CA ALA A 149 17.12 6.34 -2.94
C ALA A 149 17.25 7.87 -3.13
N ALA A 150 17.74 8.31 -4.28
CA ALA A 150 17.78 9.73 -4.62
C ALA A 150 16.36 10.30 -4.74
N THR A 151 15.45 9.59 -5.39
CA THR A 151 14.04 9.98 -5.54
C THR A 151 13.32 10.10 -4.18
N ALA A 152 13.68 9.28 -3.20
CA ALA A 152 13.09 9.35 -1.87
C ALA A 152 13.29 10.70 -1.18
N ALA A 153 14.37 11.42 -1.49
CA ALA A 153 14.62 12.75 -0.94
C ALA A 153 13.59 13.82 -1.41
N GLU A 154 12.87 13.57 -2.51
CA GLU A 154 11.85 14.47 -3.04
C GLU A 154 10.50 14.32 -2.33
N ILE A 155 10.23 13.16 -1.72
CA ILE A 155 8.93 12.78 -1.15
C ILE A 155 8.43 13.76 -0.07
N PRO A 156 9.27 14.25 0.86
CA PRO A 156 8.80 15.17 1.89
C PRO A 156 8.15 16.45 1.36
N ALA A 157 8.55 16.90 0.16
CA ALA A 157 8.01 18.10 -0.48
C ALA A 157 6.69 17.87 -1.22
N LEU A 158 6.21 16.63 -1.29
CA LEU A 158 5.02 16.24 -2.07
C LEU A 158 3.76 16.05 -1.20
N GLY A 159 3.83 16.32 0.10
CA GLY A 159 2.69 16.16 1.01
C GLY A 159 2.34 14.69 1.31
N LEU A 160 3.27 13.79 1.11
CA LEU A 160 3.13 12.34 1.36
C LEU A 160 3.51 12.01 2.81
N ASP A 161 2.83 11.05 3.41
CA ASP A 161 3.11 10.58 4.77
C ASP A 161 4.00 9.32 4.75
N ARG A 162 3.94 8.54 3.65
CA ARG A 162 4.57 7.21 3.56
C ARG A 162 5.01 6.89 2.15
N VAL A 163 5.98 5.98 2.03
CA VAL A 163 6.36 5.33 0.78
C VAL A 163 6.44 3.81 0.96
N LEU A 164 5.80 3.08 0.05
CA LEU A 164 5.92 1.62 -0.09
C LEU A 164 6.96 1.31 -1.16
N THR A 165 7.96 0.50 -0.81
CA THR A 165 9.07 0.19 -1.72
C THR A 165 9.61 -1.22 -1.53
N SER A 166 10.19 -1.77 -2.58
CA SER A 166 11.07 -2.94 -2.54
C SER A 166 12.55 -2.57 -2.74
N GLY A 167 12.87 -1.25 -2.78
CA GLY A 167 14.21 -0.78 -3.09
C GLY A 167 14.59 -0.99 -4.55
N GLY A 168 13.62 -0.93 -5.48
CA GLY A 168 13.86 -1.16 -6.90
C GLY A 168 14.17 -2.63 -7.27
N ALA A 169 14.02 -3.56 -6.33
CA ALA A 169 14.32 -4.98 -6.53
C ALA A 169 13.04 -5.83 -6.64
N ALA A 170 13.18 -7.09 -7.04
CA ALA A 170 12.06 -8.02 -7.14
C ALA A 170 11.41 -8.29 -5.77
N THR A 171 12.18 -8.26 -4.69
CA THR A 171 11.70 -8.42 -3.31
C THR A 171 12.36 -7.38 -2.40
N ALA A 172 11.66 -7.02 -1.31
CA ALA A 172 12.22 -6.10 -0.29
C ALA A 172 13.53 -6.64 0.32
N VAL A 173 13.66 -7.95 0.48
CA VAL A 173 14.90 -8.57 1.00
C VAL A 173 16.06 -8.33 0.05
N ALA A 174 15.86 -8.47 -1.27
CA ALA A 174 16.89 -8.19 -2.27
C ALA A 174 17.24 -6.69 -2.34
N GLY A 175 16.27 -5.81 -2.07
CA GLY A 175 16.44 -4.36 -2.10
C GLY A 175 16.89 -3.73 -0.77
N THR A 176 17.22 -4.54 0.24
CA THR A 176 17.61 -4.07 1.58
C THR A 176 18.59 -2.88 1.59
N PRO A 177 19.69 -2.86 0.81
CA PRO A 177 20.63 -1.73 0.83
C PRO A 177 19.98 -0.42 0.34
N VAL A 178 19.15 -0.49 -0.72
CA VAL A 178 18.47 0.69 -1.28
C VAL A 178 17.39 1.18 -0.31
N ILE A 179 16.62 0.27 0.31
CA ILE A 179 15.62 0.63 1.32
C ILE A 179 16.27 1.37 2.50
N ALA A 180 17.42 0.89 3.00
CA ALA A 180 18.17 1.57 4.05
C ALA A 180 18.63 2.98 3.64
N ALA A 181 19.07 3.15 2.40
CA ALA A 181 19.42 4.45 1.85
C ALA A 181 18.19 5.37 1.75
N MET A 182 17.01 4.85 1.34
CA MET A 182 15.75 5.61 1.29
C MET A 182 15.32 6.08 2.69
N VAL A 183 15.45 5.23 3.72
CA VAL A 183 15.16 5.62 5.11
C VAL A 183 16.02 6.81 5.55
N SER A 184 17.28 6.81 5.15
CA SER A 184 18.20 7.90 5.46
C SER A 184 17.91 9.18 4.64
N ALA A 185 17.48 9.02 3.38
CA ALA A 185 17.25 10.12 2.45
C ALA A 185 15.92 10.87 2.68
N ALA A 186 14.92 10.22 3.28
CA ALA A 186 13.57 10.76 3.46
C ALA A 186 13.19 10.92 4.95
N PRO A 187 13.88 11.78 5.71
CA PRO A 187 13.56 11.99 7.13
C PRO A 187 12.13 12.55 7.27
N GLY A 188 11.36 11.98 8.20
CA GLY A 188 9.96 12.38 8.44
C GLY A 188 8.94 11.63 7.58
N ILE A 189 9.37 10.81 6.60
CA ILE A 189 8.51 9.92 5.82
C ILE A 189 8.59 8.51 6.40
N GLN A 190 7.44 7.86 6.55
CA GLN A 190 7.43 6.45 6.94
C GLN A 190 7.79 5.57 5.72
N VAL A 191 9.03 5.11 5.64
CA VAL A 191 9.42 4.09 4.65
C VAL A 191 8.86 2.75 5.08
N MET A 192 8.14 2.10 4.18
CA MET A 192 7.49 0.81 4.37
C MET A 192 8.04 -0.20 3.37
N ALA A 193 8.64 -1.27 3.88
CA ALA A 193 9.18 -2.33 3.04
C ALA A 193 8.08 -3.29 2.59
N GLY A 194 7.97 -3.53 1.28
CA GLY A 194 7.01 -4.45 0.68
C GLY A 194 7.53 -5.13 -0.57
N ALA A 195 6.78 -6.04 -1.12
CA ALA A 195 7.08 -7.01 -2.15
C ALA A 195 7.77 -8.28 -1.61
N GLY A 196 7.01 -9.36 -1.64
CA GLY A 196 7.50 -10.69 -1.28
C GLY A 196 7.95 -10.87 0.18
N VAL A 197 7.61 -9.93 1.06
CA VAL A 197 7.93 -10.02 2.50
C VAL A 197 7.16 -11.19 3.11
N ARG A 198 7.88 -12.07 3.79
CA ARG A 198 7.31 -13.19 4.57
C ARG A 198 7.51 -12.90 6.06
N PRO A 199 6.70 -13.49 6.95
CA PRO A 199 6.86 -13.31 8.39
C PRO A 199 8.30 -13.50 8.89
N ALA A 200 9.01 -14.51 8.38
CA ALA A 200 10.38 -14.81 8.76
C ALA A 200 11.40 -13.73 8.34
N ASP A 201 11.10 -12.92 7.34
CA ASP A 201 11.99 -11.89 6.83
C ASP A 201 11.92 -10.60 7.67
N ILE A 202 10.82 -10.38 8.41
CA ILE A 202 10.50 -9.12 9.09
C ILE A 202 11.60 -8.68 10.06
N PRO A 203 12.12 -9.53 10.98
CA PRO A 203 13.14 -9.11 11.93
C PRO A 203 14.43 -8.64 11.25
N GLY A 204 14.93 -9.45 10.31
CA GLY A 204 16.16 -9.13 9.58
C GLY A 204 16.02 -7.87 8.71
N LEU A 205 14.89 -7.72 8.04
CA LEU A 205 14.60 -6.56 7.19
C LEU A 205 14.50 -5.28 8.02
N ALA A 206 13.77 -5.30 9.13
CA ALA A 206 13.67 -4.14 10.03
C ALA A 206 15.01 -3.74 10.63
N ALA A 207 15.80 -4.70 11.10
CA ALA A 207 17.12 -4.45 11.68
C ALA A 207 18.11 -3.88 10.66
N ALA A 208 18.09 -4.39 9.43
CA ALA A 208 19.03 -3.98 8.38
C ALA A 208 18.68 -2.64 7.73
N THR A 209 17.40 -2.27 7.72
CA THR A 209 16.95 -1.07 6.97
C THR A 209 16.50 0.08 7.85
N GLY A 210 16.08 -0.19 9.08
CA GLY A 210 15.46 0.82 9.95
C GLY A 210 14.06 1.27 9.51
N VAL A 211 13.37 0.50 8.66
CA VAL A 211 11.99 0.83 8.23
C VAL A 211 11.04 0.89 9.41
N ALA A 212 10.08 1.81 9.34
CA ALA A 212 9.04 1.97 10.36
C ALA A 212 7.79 1.11 10.10
N ALA A 213 7.69 0.48 8.93
CA ALA A 213 6.55 -0.37 8.56
C ALA A 213 6.96 -1.49 7.59
N VAL A 214 6.18 -2.57 7.62
CA VAL A 214 6.24 -3.66 6.64
C VAL A 214 4.86 -3.93 6.03
N HIS A 215 4.88 -4.29 4.75
CA HIS A 215 3.69 -4.57 3.95
C HIS A 215 3.77 -5.97 3.34
N LEU A 216 2.70 -6.75 3.49
CA LEU A 216 2.61 -8.08 2.89
C LEU A 216 1.16 -8.44 2.52
N SER A 217 1.00 -9.31 1.53
CA SER A 217 -0.32 -9.79 1.15
C SER A 217 -0.89 -10.84 2.12
N ALA A 218 -0.03 -11.56 2.86
CA ALA A 218 -0.42 -12.61 3.80
C ALA A 218 -1.56 -13.50 3.26
N LYS A 219 -1.43 -13.94 2.00
CA LYS A 219 -2.49 -14.64 1.26
C LYS A 219 -2.17 -16.10 1.03
N SER A 220 -3.21 -16.93 1.05
CA SER A 220 -3.15 -18.34 0.63
C SER A 220 -4.25 -18.63 -0.41
N PRO A 221 -4.06 -19.65 -1.26
CA PRO A 221 -5.13 -20.11 -2.17
C PRO A 221 -6.40 -20.44 -1.39
N ALA A 222 -7.55 -20.04 -1.91
CA ALA A 222 -8.83 -20.47 -1.36
C ALA A 222 -8.97 -22.01 -1.45
N PRO A 223 -9.67 -22.63 -0.48
CA PRO A 223 -9.99 -24.05 -0.58
C PRO A 223 -10.64 -24.37 -1.92
N ALA A 224 -10.31 -25.52 -2.49
CA ALA A 224 -10.91 -25.98 -3.73
C ALA A 224 -12.44 -26.07 -3.58
N GLY A 225 -13.16 -25.19 -4.23
CA GLY A 225 -14.62 -25.21 -4.30
C GLY A 225 -15.14 -26.27 -5.30
N PRO A 226 -16.46 -26.46 -5.37
CA PRO A 226 -17.05 -27.27 -6.42
C PRO A 226 -16.58 -26.74 -7.77
N ARG A 227 -15.88 -27.58 -8.50
CA ARG A 227 -15.34 -27.21 -9.83
C ARG A 227 -16.50 -27.05 -10.79
N GLY A 228 -16.76 -25.81 -11.22
CA GLY A 228 -17.50 -25.57 -12.43
C GLY A 228 -16.81 -26.20 -13.65
N ARG A 229 -17.23 -25.87 -14.86
CA ARG A 229 -16.61 -26.41 -16.09
C ARG A 229 -15.13 -26.03 -16.29
N GLY A 230 -14.53 -25.22 -15.39
CA GLY A 230 -13.11 -24.87 -15.42
C GLY A 230 -12.68 -24.05 -16.63
N LEU A 231 -13.60 -23.33 -17.26
CA LEU A 231 -13.27 -22.46 -18.39
C LEU A 231 -12.65 -21.18 -17.86
N ALA A 232 -11.43 -20.88 -18.31
CA ALA A 232 -10.78 -19.61 -18.06
C ALA A 232 -11.56 -18.49 -18.79
N LEU A 233 -11.84 -17.39 -18.09
CA LEU A 233 -12.57 -16.23 -18.62
C LEU A 233 -11.62 -15.19 -19.23
N GLY A 234 -10.31 -15.36 -19.07
CA GLY A 234 -9.29 -14.46 -19.59
C GLY A 234 -7.92 -15.13 -19.61
N VAL A 235 -6.94 -14.47 -20.23
CA VAL A 235 -5.58 -15.02 -20.42
C VAL A 235 -4.86 -15.25 -19.09
N THR A 236 -5.15 -14.42 -18.08
CA THR A 236 -4.57 -14.49 -16.73
C THR A 236 -5.51 -15.11 -15.70
N ASP A 237 -6.71 -15.53 -16.13
CA ASP A 237 -7.68 -16.13 -15.22
C ASP A 237 -7.21 -17.50 -14.75
N SER A 238 -7.24 -17.70 -13.45
CA SER A 238 -6.98 -18.98 -12.83
C SER A 238 -8.23 -19.46 -12.12
N ALA A 239 -8.43 -20.78 -12.05
CA ALA A 239 -9.53 -21.37 -11.28
C ALA A 239 -9.39 -21.16 -9.76
N THR A 240 -8.34 -20.47 -9.32
CA THR A 240 -8.01 -20.24 -7.91
C THR A 240 -8.00 -18.75 -7.61
N HIS A 241 -8.73 -18.35 -6.59
CA HIS A 241 -8.60 -17.03 -5.98
C HIS A 241 -7.86 -17.14 -4.64
N TYR A 242 -7.42 -15.99 -4.11
CA TYR A 242 -6.67 -15.95 -2.86
C TYR A 242 -7.49 -15.31 -1.75
N LEU A 243 -7.25 -15.78 -0.52
CA LEU A 243 -7.84 -15.24 0.70
C LEU A 243 -6.74 -14.78 1.64
N THR A 244 -7.02 -13.76 2.45
CA THR A 244 -6.13 -13.38 3.55
C THR A 244 -6.04 -14.52 4.55
N ASP A 245 -4.82 -14.99 4.82
CA ASP A 245 -4.55 -16.15 5.67
C ASP A 245 -4.32 -15.69 7.12
N PRO A 246 -5.18 -16.09 8.06
CA PRO A 246 -5.07 -15.69 9.46
C PRO A 246 -3.79 -16.19 10.14
N ALA A 247 -3.23 -17.32 9.70
CA ALA A 247 -1.98 -17.84 10.26
C ALA A 247 -0.79 -16.99 9.83
N LEU A 248 -0.75 -16.55 8.56
CA LEU A 248 0.29 -15.67 8.05
C LEU A 248 0.22 -14.28 8.68
N VAL A 249 -0.98 -13.73 8.90
CA VAL A 249 -1.13 -12.43 9.59
C VAL A 249 -0.61 -12.52 11.02
N ARG A 250 -1.03 -13.54 11.79
CA ARG A 250 -0.54 -13.75 13.16
C ARG A 250 0.97 -13.99 13.22
N ALA A 251 1.52 -14.76 12.27
CA ALA A 251 2.96 -14.99 12.20
C ALA A 251 3.73 -13.68 11.93
N ALA A 252 3.22 -12.82 11.03
CA ALA A 252 3.80 -11.50 10.78
C ALA A 252 3.71 -10.58 12.01
N HIS A 253 2.57 -10.60 12.70
CA HIS A 253 2.40 -9.87 13.96
C HIS A 253 3.40 -10.34 15.02
N ALA A 254 3.56 -11.65 15.22
CA ALA A 254 4.51 -12.21 16.18
C ALA A 254 5.96 -11.87 15.82
N ALA A 255 6.32 -11.94 14.53
CA ALA A 255 7.67 -11.63 14.06
C ALA A 255 8.08 -10.18 14.33
N ARG A 256 7.16 -9.22 14.22
CA ARG A 256 7.44 -7.80 14.51
C ARG A 256 7.48 -7.49 16.01
N THR A 257 6.73 -8.23 16.83
CA THR A 257 6.69 -8.02 18.29
C THR A 257 7.86 -8.69 19.01
N GLY A 258 8.44 -9.75 18.43
CA GLY A 258 9.66 -10.38 18.90
C GLY A 258 10.94 -9.53 18.72
N LEU A 259 10.81 -8.32 18.15
CA LEU A 259 11.89 -7.33 18.04
C LEU A 259 12.01 -6.44 19.29
N LEU A 260 11.12 -6.60 20.24
CA LEU A 260 11.13 -5.93 21.54
C LEU A 260 11.76 -6.86 22.58
#